data_05812d46b3add50f2078a5d2ccc7f191
#
_entry.id   05812d46b3add50f2078a5d2ccc7f191
#
_cell.length_a   1.000
_cell.length_b   1.000
_cell.length_c   1.000
_cell.angle_alpha   90.00
_cell.angle_beta   90.00
_cell.angle_gamma   90.00
#
_symmetry.space_group_name_H-M   'P 1'
#
loop_
_entity.id
_entity.type
_entity.pdbx_description
1 polymer ?
#
loop_
_entity_poly.entity_id
_entity_poly.type
_entity_poly.pdbx_seq_one_letter_code
_entity_poly.pdbx_strand_id
1 'polypeptide(L)'
;MNLNKNDFDEAHSLYRESTLTSRRFKHAQVVDLIKKHQASQDLQVKQIGQSVQKRAIYELTYGAGNKKVMLWSQMHGDEPTATMALFDLFNFLEGKNDQFDSLRSLLKSHLTIHFIPMLNPDGAEVYTRRNAQQIDLNRDARDTATPEGKLLRQQAELIRPQFGFNLHDQNIYYNVPGTKTPVTISLLAPAYNWERDINEVRGNAMKIIAGMHQLLQDYIPGAVAKYDDEHSPRAFGDSFQKWGASTILIESGAFAGDPEKQQIRKLNFIVILNALMQIAQDSYQQFSISAYQQIPFNASQLHDVILRRVSTVSKGLPLKVDIAIRRDEITVNDDYYVKGYVEDIGDLHDFYGYDDVDLSDFEWVEAHVYESPFEHLSDLNPSTIRALLKQGYAAVRVDKAQINTLHNLPIHILTTGKLQTFNSLSLGQEANFFLKKNNEIQYAVINGYLIDLNQELPLNMKQIVR
;
A
#
# COMPACT_ATOMS: atom_id res chain seq x y z
N MET A 1 19.53 -9.30 24.44
CA MET A 1 19.77 -10.08 23.20
C MET A 1 19.58 -9.12 22.05
N ASN A 2 20.53 -9.01 21.14
CA ASN A 2 20.40 -8.12 19.98
C ASN A 2 20.52 -8.98 18.72
N LEU A 3 19.56 -8.91 17.82
CA LEU A 3 19.64 -9.48 16.49
C LEU A 3 20.33 -8.49 15.56
N ASN A 4 21.18 -8.98 14.67
CA ASN A 4 21.73 -8.21 13.57
C ASN A 4 20.88 -8.37 12.29
N LYS A 5 21.24 -7.67 11.22
CA LYS A 5 20.51 -7.72 9.94
C LYS A 5 20.36 -9.14 9.39
N ASN A 6 21.43 -9.95 9.45
CA ASN A 6 21.41 -11.32 8.91
C ASN A 6 20.47 -12.22 9.72
N ASP A 7 20.41 -12.04 11.05
CA ASP A 7 19.51 -12.82 11.91
C ASP A 7 18.03 -12.52 11.56
N PHE A 8 17.67 -11.24 11.31
CA PHE A 8 16.32 -10.88 10.87
C PHE A 8 15.99 -11.43 9.47
N ASP A 9 16.95 -11.38 8.54
CA ASP A 9 16.79 -11.91 7.19
C ASP A 9 16.57 -13.43 7.21
N GLU A 10 17.33 -14.13 8.02
CA GLU A 10 17.20 -15.58 8.22
C GLU A 10 15.86 -15.93 8.88
N ALA A 11 15.49 -15.23 9.96
CA ALA A 11 14.20 -15.43 10.62
C ALA A 11 13.02 -15.29 9.63
N HIS A 12 13.00 -14.22 8.82
CA HIS A 12 11.94 -14.07 7.82
C HIS A 12 11.99 -15.16 6.76
N SER A 13 13.17 -15.54 6.28
CA SER A 13 13.31 -16.58 5.26
C SER A 13 12.79 -17.95 5.73
N LEU A 14 13.06 -18.31 6.98
CA LEU A 14 12.62 -19.58 7.57
C LEU A 14 11.12 -19.62 7.87
N TYR A 15 10.53 -18.48 8.26
CA TYR A 15 9.19 -18.43 8.81
C TYR A 15 8.15 -17.72 7.93
N ARG A 16 8.54 -17.30 6.73
CA ARG A 16 7.62 -16.69 5.77
C ARG A 16 6.47 -17.64 5.41
N GLU A 17 5.23 -17.17 5.53
CA GLU A 17 4.05 -17.91 5.04
C GLU A 17 4.05 -17.92 3.50
N SER A 18 4.30 -19.09 2.94
CA SER A 18 4.56 -19.25 1.50
C SER A 18 3.32 -19.13 0.61
N THR A 19 2.12 -19.25 1.19
CA THR A 19 0.85 -19.22 0.44
C THR A 19 0.34 -17.80 0.17
N LEU A 20 0.83 -16.80 0.93
CA LEU A 20 0.46 -15.39 0.76
C LEU A 20 1.43 -14.71 -0.22
N THR A 21 1.27 -14.97 -1.51
CA THR A 21 2.11 -14.39 -2.57
C THR A 21 1.51 -13.15 -3.23
N SER A 22 0.19 -12.99 -3.17
CA SER A 22 -0.54 -11.81 -3.64
C SER A 22 -1.09 -11.02 -2.46
N ARG A 23 -1.14 -9.70 -2.60
CA ARG A 23 -1.75 -8.79 -1.62
C ARG A 23 -3.29 -8.79 -1.66
N ARG A 24 -3.91 -9.41 -2.66
CA ARG A 24 -5.38 -9.47 -2.82
C ARG A 24 -5.97 -10.80 -2.35
N PHE A 25 -5.50 -11.28 -1.19
CA PHE A 25 -6.06 -12.48 -0.57
C PHE A 25 -7.43 -12.20 0.07
N LYS A 26 -8.25 -13.24 0.20
CA LYS A 26 -9.61 -13.17 0.72
C LYS A 26 -9.70 -13.63 2.17
N HIS A 27 -10.79 -13.26 2.85
CA HIS A 27 -11.08 -13.68 4.22
C HIS A 27 -10.98 -15.21 4.41
N ALA A 28 -11.47 -16.01 3.47
CA ALA A 28 -11.40 -17.47 3.56
C ALA A 28 -9.96 -17.99 3.67
N GLN A 29 -9.01 -17.42 2.92
CA GLN A 29 -7.60 -17.79 2.98
C GLN A 29 -7.00 -17.45 4.37
N VAL A 30 -7.35 -16.28 4.92
CA VAL A 30 -6.93 -15.87 6.27
C VAL A 30 -7.49 -16.81 7.34
N VAL A 31 -8.77 -17.19 7.23
CA VAL A 31 -9.40 -18.16 8.16
C VAL A 31 -8.70 -19.53 8.09
N ASP A 32 -8.36 -19.99 6.90
CA ASP A 32 -7.66 -21.28 6.76
C ASP A 32 -6.24 -21.25 7.34
N LEU A 33 -5.54 -20.13 7.22
CA LEU A 33 -4.26 -19.93 7.90
C LEU A 33 -4.43 -19.87 9.43
N ILE A 34 -5.42 -19.15 9.93
CA ILE A 34 -5.72 -19.08 11.37
C ILE A 34 -6.03 -20.47 11.95
N LYS A 35 -6.77 -21.32 11.20
CA LYS A 35 -7.07 -22.70 11.63
C LYS A 35 -5.81 -23.54 11.82
N LYS A 36 -4.75 -23.32 11.03
CA LYS A 36 -3.46 -24.03 11.24
C LYS A 36 -2.87 -23.77 12.63
N HIS A 37 -3.08 -22.55 13.15
CA HIS A 37 -2.60 -22.14 14.47
C HIS A 37 -3.51 -22.58 15.63
N GLN A 38 -4.73 -23.08 15.38
CA GLN A 38 -5.66 -23.55 16.44
C GLN A 38 -5.11 -24.75 17.24
N ALA A 39 -4.26 -25.57 16.63
CA ALA A 39 -3.62 -26.69 17.30
C ALA A 39 -2.34 -26.30 18.07
N SER A 40 -1.94 -25.03 18.01
CA SER A 40 -0.74 -24.52 18.67
C SER A 40 -0.83 -24.58 20.18
N GLN A 41 0.29 -24.86 20.84
CA GLN A 41 0.44 -24.72 22.29
C GLN A 41 0.93 -23.32 22.69
N ASP A 42 1.42 -22.54 21.72
CA ASP A 42 2.05 -21.24 21.94
C ASP A 42 1.14 -20.06 21.55
N LEU A 43 0.25 -20.26 20.57
CA LEU A 43 -0.76 -19.29 20.16
C LEU A 43 -2.16 -19.75 20.55
N GLN A 44 -2.89 -18.89 21.28
CA GLN A 44 -4.29 -19.11 21.58
C GLN A 44 -5.13 -18.39 20.53
N VAL A 45 -5.99 -19.13 19.83
CA VAL A 45 -6.87 -18.59 18.79
C VAL A 45 -8.29 -18.49 19.31
N LYS A 46 -8.90 -17.31 19.17
CA LYS A 46 -10.29 -17.06 19.59
C LYS A 46 -11.03 -16.24 18.52
N GLN A 47 -12.22 -16.68 18.16
CA GLN A 47 -13.16 -15.81 17.45
C GLN A 47 -13.71 -14.78 18.44
N ILE A 48 -13.45 -13.51 18.20
CA ILE A 48 -13.85 -12.41 19.11
C ILE A 48 -15.11 -11.69 18.67
N GLY A 49 -15.51 -11.85 17.40
CA GLY A 49 -16.72 -11.24 16.86
C GLY A 49 -16.95 -11.55 15.40
N GLN A 50 -17.79 -10.73 14.77
CA GLN A 50 -18.14 -10.80 13.36
C GLN A 50 -18.29 -9.42 12.76
N SER A 51 -17.97 -9.29 11.47
CA SER A 51 -18.22 -8.11 10.65
C SER A 51 -19.70 -7.87 10.37
N VAL A 52 -20.02 -6.78 9.65
CA VAL A 52 -21.38 -6.48 9.16
C VAL A 52 -21.97 -7.65 8.37
N GLN A 53 -21.20 -8.27 7.48
CA GLN A 53 -21.63 -9.42 6.67
C GLN A 53 -21.40 -10.78 7.35
N LYS A 54 -21.25 -10.79 8.68
CA LYS A 54 -21.12 -12.00 9.52
C LYS A 54 -19.85 -12.82 9.25
N ARG A 55 -18.81 -12.24 8.68
CA ARG A 55 -17.49 -12.86 8.60
C ARG A 55 -16.82 -12.85 9.96
N ALA A 56 -16.23 -13.97 10.35
CA ALA A 56 -15.59 -14.12 11.65
C ALA A 56 -14.34 -13.21 11.77
N ILE A 57 -14.20 -12.56 12.92
CA ILE A 57 -13.01 -11.79 13.31
C ILE A 57 -12.32 -12.53 14.42
N TYR A 58 -11.01 -12.75 14.30
CA TYR A 58 -10.22 -13.55 15.22
C TYR A 58 -9.17 -12.72 15.93
N GLU A 59 -8.88 -13.14 17.16
CA GLU A 59 -7.72 -12.74 17.94
C GLU A 59 -6.80 -13.94 18.12
N LEU A 60 -5.50 -13.73 17.98
CA LEU A 60 -4.46 -14.65 18.38
C LEU A 60 -3.69 -14.06 19.56
N THR A 61 -3.42 -14.85 20.60
CA THR A 61 -2.69 -14.39 21.77
C THR A 61 -1.43 -15.21 21.99
N TYR A 62 -0.30 -14.53 22.22
CA TYR A 62 1.00 -15.16 22.48
C TYR A 62 1.59 -14.67 23.79
N GLY A 63 2.19 -15.59 24.58
CA GLY A 63 2.89 -15.29 25.80
C GLY A 63 1.97 -15.06 27.02
N ALA A 64 2.61 -14.82 28.17
CA ALA A 64 1.94 -14.62 29.45
C ALA A 64 2.67 -13.59 30.35
N GLY A 65 3.46 -12.70 29.74
CA GLY A 65 4.19 -11.65 30.44
C GLY A 65 3.26 -10.52 30.91
N ASN A 66 3.80 -9.65 31.74
CA ASN A 66 3.04 -8.55 32.34
C ASN A 66 2.85 -7.34 31.45
N LYS A 67 3.66 -7.19 30.36
CA LYS A 67 3.50 -6.12 29.39
C LYS A 67 2.54 -6.55 28.29
N LYS A 68 1.41 -5.86 28.20
CA LYS A 68 0.37 -6.16 27.21
C LYS A 68 0.57 -5.32 25.95
N VAL A 69 0.63 -6.00 24.81
CA VAL A 69 0.80 -5.40 23.50
C VAL A 69 -0.39 -5.80 22.63
N MET A 70 -0.97 -4.86 21.89
CA MET A 70 -2.07 -5.13 20.97
C MET A 70 -1.71 -4.66 19.56
N LEU A 71 -1.83 -5.56 18.58
CA LEU A 71 -1.61 -5.26 17.17
C LEU A 71 -2.91 -5.49 16.41
N TRP A 72 -3.29 -4.55 15.56
CA TRP A 72 -4.41 -4.74 14.62
C TRP A 72 -4.03 -4.31 13.22
N SER A 73 -4.44 -5.10 12.25
CA SER A 73 -4.17 -4.91 10.85
C SER A 73 -5.44 -4.97 10.03
N GLN A 74 -5.35 -4.51 8.81
CA GLN A 74 -6.40 -4.56 7.80
C GLN A 74 -7.76 -4.06 8.31
N MET A 75 -7.72 -2.94 9.06
CA MET A 75 -8.94 -2.18 9.34
C MET A 75 -9.45 -1.48 8.07
N HIS A 76 -8.56 -1.19 7.13
CA HIS A 76 -8.91 -0.91 5.75
C HIS A 76 -8.70 -2.19 4.94
N GLY A 77 -9.72 -2.62 4.19
CA GLY A 77 -9.69 -3.93 3.55
C GLY A 77 -8.66 -4.07 2.43
N ASP A 78 -8.23 -2.96 1.85
CA ASP A 78 -7.22 -2.84 0.79
C ASP A 78 -5.78 -2.61 1.32
N GLU A 79 -5.55 -2.77 2.62
CA GLU A 79 -4.26 -2.57 3.28
C GLU A 79 -3.70 -3.88 3.88
N PRO A 80 -3.30 -4.87 3.08
CA PRO A 80 -3.02 -6.24 3.54
C PRO A 80 -1.58 -6.50 3.95
N THR A 81 -0.64 -5.54 3.74
CA THR A 81 0.80 -5.81 3.85
C THR A 81 1.20 -6.32 5.23
N ALA A 82 0.74 -5.65 6.28
CA ALA A 82 1.04 -6.07 7.64
C ALA A 82 0.32 -7.37 8.02
N THR A 83 -0.88 -7.64 7.49
CA THR A 83 -1.55 -8.93 7.69
C THR A 83 -0.67 -10.09 7.22
N MET A 84 -0.05 -9.98 6.04
CA MET A 84 0.90 -10.98 5.56
C MET A 84 2.10 -11.15 6.51
N ALA A 85 2.65 -10.04 7.00
CA ALA A 85 3.78 -10.05 7.94
C ALA A 85 3.41 -10.66 9.30
N LEU A 86 2.17 -10.50 9.76
CA LEU A 86 1.69 -11.13 10.99
C LEU A 86 1.66 -12.65 10.87
N PHE A 87 1.30 -13.22 9.72
CA PHE A 87 1.36 -14.67 9.52
C PHE A 87 2.81 -15.18 9.50
N ASP A 88 3.76 -14.41 8.97
CA ASP A 88 5.20 -14.72 9.11
C ASP A 88 5.61 -14.72 10.58
N LEU A 89 5.12 -13.73 11.33
CA LEU A 89 5.40 -13.61 12.75
C LEU A 89 4.76 -14.75 13.56
N PHE A 90 3.55 -15.20 13.25
CA PHE A 90 2.92 -16.35 13.90
C PHE A 90 3.75 -17.62 13.69
N ASN A 91 4.18 -17.90 12.46
CA ASN A 91 5.07 -19.01 12.17
C ASN A 91 6.38 -18.91 12.97
N PHE A 92 6.99 -17.71 13.06
CA PHE A 92 8.18 -17.46 13.85
C PHE A 92 7.96 -17.73 15.34
N LEU A 93 6.85 -17.25 15.90
CA LEU A 93 6.55 -17.40 17.33
C LEU A 93 6.29 -18.86 17.75
N GLU A 94 5.83 -19.70 16.83
CA GLU A 94 5.62 -21.14 17.03
C GLU A 94 6.86 -22.00 16.73
N GLY A 95 7.88 -21.41 16.11
CA GLY A 95 9.13 -22.11 15.78
C GLY A 95 9.81 -22.69 17.01
N LYS A 96 10.57 -23.78 16.81
CA LYS A 96 11.25 -24.52 17.89
C LYS A 96 12.56 -25.15 17.37
N ASN A 97 13.50 -25.33 18.32
CA ASN A 97 14.75 -26.02 18.10
C ASN A 97 15.68 -25.32 17.07
N ASP A 98 15.74 -23.99 17.13
CA ASP A 98 16.63 -23.17 16.34
C ASP A 98 17.28 -22.04 17.17
N GLN A 99 18.08 -21.23 16.53
CA GLN A 99 18.81 -20.12 17.18
C GLN A 99 17.93 -19.04 17.79
N PHE A 100 16.63 -19.00 17.47
CA PHE A 100 15.68 -17.98 17.95
C PHE A 100 14.90 -18.40 19.19
N ASP A 101 15.11 -19.63 19.73
CA ASP A 101 14.37 -20.12 20.91
C ASP A 101 14.54 -19.23 22.15
N SER A 102 15.73 -18.67 22.35
CA SER A 102 15.98 -17.73 23.46
C SER A 102 15.17 -16.43 23.30
N LEU A 103 15.02 -15.96 22.06
CA LEU A 103 14.20 -14.79 21.76
C LEU A 103 12.71 -15.07 21.99
N ARG A 104 12.19 -16.19 21.51
CA ARG A 104 10.80 -16.61 21.74
C ARG A 104 10.50 -16.72 23.23
N SER A 105 11.43 -17.31 23.99
CA SER A 105 11.32 -17.43 25.46
C SER A 105 11.30 -16.06 26.12
N LEU A 106 12.12 -15.11 25.68
CA LEU A 106 12.12 -13.73 26.15
C LEU A 106 10.77 -13.06 25.88
N LEU A 107 10.29 -13.10 24.65
CA LEU A 107 9.00 -12.51 24.27
C LEU A 107 7.86 -13.13 25.07
N LYS A 108 7.80 -14.46 25.15
CA LYS A 108 6.76 -15.23 25.86
C LYS A 108 6.68 -14.92 27.36
N SER A 109 7.82 -14.68 28.00
CA SER A 109 7.88 -14.43 29.44
C SER A 109 7.64 -12.97 29.83
N HIS A 110 7.91 -12.01 28.95
CA HIS A 110 7.79 -10.58 29.24
C HIS A 110 6.53 -9.95 28.65
N LEU A 111 6.01 -10.50 27.55
CA LEU A 111 4.88 -9.93 26.82
C LEU A 111 3.67 -10.85 26.86
N THR A 112 2.49 -10.24 26.87
CA THR A 112 1.23 -10.85 26.41
C THR A 112 0.81 -10.08 25.17
N ILE A 113 0.88 -10.73 23.99
CA ILE A 113 0.69 -10.07 22.70
C ILE A 113 -0.65 -10.52 22.13
N HIS A 114 -1.51 -9.56 21.81
CA HIS A 114 -2.82 -9.76 21.20
C HIS A 114 -2.80 -9.28 19.77
N PHE A 115 -3.16 -10.13 18.83
CA PHE A 115 -3.16 -9.84 17.39
C PHE A 115 -4.55 -9.95 16.82
N ILE A 116 -5.01 -8.92 16.11
CA ILE A 116 -6.21 -8.97 15.26
C ILE A 116 -5.73 -8.80 13.81
N PRO A 117 -5.46 -9.91 13.08
CA PRO A 117 -4.79 -9.83 11.78
C PRO A 117 -5.67 -9.27 10.65
N MET A 118 -6.99 -9.32 10.78
CA MET A 118 -7.93 -8.78 9.79
C MET A 118 -9.18 -8.25 10.51
N LEU A 119 -9.22 -6.94 10.71
CA LEU A 119 -10.35 -6.30 11.42
C LEU A 119 -11.55 -6.06 10.49
N ASN A 120 -11.31 -5.78 9.19
CA ASN A 120 -12.33 -5.51 8.17
C ASN A 120 -12.38 -6.59 7.09
N PRO A 121 -12.90 -7.78 7.41
CA PRO A 121 -12.95 -8.87 6.44
C PRO A 121 -13.92 -8.59 5.26
N ASP A 122 -14.92 -7.72 5.43
CA ASP A 122 -15.85 -7.36 4.38
C ASP A 122 -15.19 -6.44 3.34
N GLY A 123 -14.40 -5.46 3.79
CA GLY A 123 -13.61 -4.62 2.91
C GLY A 123 -12.50 -5.41 2.21
N ALA A 124 -11.85 -6.34 2.92
CA ALA A 124 -10.84 -7.23 2.35
C ALA A 124 -11.39 -8.12 1.24
N GLU A 125 -12.63 -8.60 1.38
CA GLU A 125 -13.29 -9.45 0.39
C GLU A 125 -13.42 -8.78 -0.99
N VAL A 126 -13.64 -7.46 -1.01
CA VAL A 126 -13.79 -6.67 -2.23
C VAL A 126 -12.63 -5.71 -2.48
N TYR A 127 -11.58 -5.80 -1.66
CA TYR A 127 -10.37 -4.99 -1.72
C TYR A 127 -10.67 -3.48 -1.71
N THR A 128 -11.33 -3.02 -0.66
CA THR A 128 -11.71 -1.62 -0.47
C THR A 128 -11.38 -1.16 0.94
N ARG A 129 -11.09 0.14 1.07
CA ARG A 129 -10.80 0.79 2.35
C ARG A 129 -11.92 0.62 3.38
N ARG A 130 -13.15 0.86 2.96
CA ARG A 130 -14.31 0.93 3.84
C ARG A 130 -14.92 -0.45 4.11
N ASN A 131 -15.68 -0.58 5.22
CA ASN A 131 -16.45 -1.78 5.52
C ASN A 131 -17.70 -1.90 4.62
N ALA A 132 -18.50 -2.95 4.80
CA ALA A 132 -19.71 -3.20 4.00
C ALA A 132 -20.78 -2.09 4.12
N GLN A 133 -20.72 -1.24 5.14
CA GLN A 133 -21.60 -0.08 5.32
C GLN A 133 -21.01 1.22 4.74
N GLN A 134 -19.92 1.14 3.99
CA GLN A 134 -19.17 2.29 3.45
C GLN A 134 -18.60 3.22 4.53
N ILE A 135 -18.36 2.70 5.73
CA ILE A 135 -17.76 3.43 6.85
C ILE A 135 -16.26 3.16 6.89
N ASP A 136 -15.48 4.22 7.01
CA ASP A 136 -14.06 4.15 7.32
C ASP A 136 -13.88 3.81 8.80
N LEU A 137 -13.39 2.60 9.10
CA LEU A 137 -13.23 2.14 10.47
C LEU A 137 -12.25 3.02 11.27
N ASN A 138 -11.24 3.59 10.61
CA ASN A 138 -10.32 4.54 11.26
C ASN A 138 -10.91 5.97 11.41
N ARG A 139 -12.23 6.11 11.26
CA ARG A 139 -13.02 7.29 11.58
C ARG A 139 -14.19 6.96 12.52
N ASP A 140 -14.18 5.76 13.13
CA ASP A 140 -15.26 5.21 13.97
C ASP A 140 -14.87 5.04 15.47
N ALA A 141 -13.66 5.44 15.87
CA ALA A 141 -13.17 5.20 17.22
C ALA A 141 -13.96 5.94 18.32
N ARG A 142 -14.55 7.09 18.00
CA ARG A 142 -15.28 7.91 18.97
C ARG A 142 -16.65 7.32 19.31
N ASP A 143 -17.46 7.05 18.31
CA ASP A 143 -18.86 6.67 18.49
C ASP A 143 -19.09 5.17 18.27
N THR A 144 -18.13 4.49 17.62
CA THR A 144 -18.15 3.03 17.38
C THR A 144 -19.47 2.54 16.82
N ALA A 145 -19.89 3.13 15.69
CA ALA A 145 -21.16 2.81 15.02
C ALA A 145 -21.16 1.42 14.39
N THR A 146 -19.97 0.95 13.99
CA THR A 146 -19.80 -0.33 13.29
C THR A 146 -19.55 -1.50 14.27
N PRO A 147 -19.92 -2.75 13.91
CA PRO A 147 -19.58 -3.91 14.73
C PRO A 147 -18.06 -4.10 14.88
N GLU A 148 -17.28 -3.84 13.82
CA GLU A 148 -15.82 -3.92 13.83
C GLU A 148 -15.20 -2.87 14.76
N GLY A 149 -15.67 -1.62 14.70
CA GLY A 149 -15.21 -0.53 15.57
C GLY A 149 -15.55 -0.79 17.04
N LYS A 150 -16.79 -1.26 17.32
CA LYS A 150 -17.19 -1.69 18.69
C LYS A 150 -16.29 -2.80 19.20
N LEU A 151 -16.02 -3.78 18.35
CA LEU A 151 -15.18 -4.92 18.70
C LEU A 151 -13.77 -4.48 19.09
N LEU A 152 -13.12 -3.65 18.27
CA LEU A 152 -11.76 -3.16 18.52
C LEU A 152 -11.72 -2.38 19.85
N ARG A 153 -12.70 -1.50 20.08
CA ARG A 153 -12.81 -0.75 21.33
C ARG A 153 -13.02 -1.67 22.55
N GLN A 154 -13.91 -2.66 22.45
CA GLN A 154 -14.16 -3.63 23.52
C GLN A 154 -12.89 -4.44 23.86
N GLN A 155 -12.12 -4.86 22.85
CA GLN A 155 -10.84 -5.53 23.09
C GLN A 155 -9.83 -4.59 23.78
N ALA A 156 -9.72 -3.34 23.35
CA ALA A 156 -8.86 -2.36 24.00
C ALA A 156 -9.23 -2.15 25.48
N GLU A 157 -10.51 -2.04 25.79
CA GLU A 157 -11.02 -1.88 27.18
C GLU A 157 -10.79 -3.14 28.04
N LEU A 158 -10.93 -4.34 27.45
CA LEU A 158 -10.71 -5.63 28.12
C LEU A 158 -9.22 -5.89 28.37
N ILE A 159 -8.40 -5.72 27.36
CA ILE A 159 -6.96 -6.01 27.40
C ILE A 159 -6.22 -4.93 28.18
N ARG A 160 -6.57 -3.65 27.98
CA ARG A 160 -5.85 -2.47 28.48
C ARG A 160 -4.37 -2.54 28.13
N PRO A 161 -4.03 -2.51 26.83
CA PRO A 161 -2.65 -2.65 26.37
C PRO A 161 -1.81 -1.45 26.80
N GLN A 162 -0.54 -1.68 27.14
CA GLN A 162 0.45 -0.62 27.36
C GLN A 162 1.08 -0.15 26.07
N PHE A 163 1.08 -1.01 25.03
CA PHE A 163 1.60 -0.72 23.71
C PHE A 163 0.59 -1.14 22.64
N GLY A 164 0.46 -0.32 21.60
CA GLY A 164 -0.43 -0.57 20.49
C GLY A 164 0.30 -0.46 19.14
N PHE A 165 -0.07 -1.30 18.18
CA PHE A 165 0.39 -1.19 16.79
C PHE A 165 -0.81 -1.07 15.88
N ASN A 166 -0.93 0.08 15.22
CA ASN A 166 -1.93 0.35 14.19
C ASN A 166 -1.28 0.15 12.82
N LEU A 167 -1.66 -0.92 12.14
CA LEU A 167 -0.93 -1.40 10.95
C LEU A 167 -1.71 -1.09 9.69
N HIS A 168 -1.13 -0.24 8.84
CA HIS A 168 -1.72 0.32 7.64
C HIS A 168 -0.83 0.21 6.39
N ASP A 169 -1.43 0.51 5.25
CA ASP A 169 -0.74 0.80 4.00
C ASP A 169 -1.04 2.24 3.56
N GLN A 170 -0.02 3.00 3.21
CA GLN A 170 -0.17 4.33 2.64
C GLN A 170 -0.19 4.32 1.12
N ASN A 171 -0.64 5.43 0.54
CA ASN A 171 -0.56 5.67 -0.90
C ASN A 171 0.90 5.62 -1.37
N ILE A 172 1.13 5.04 -2.57
CA ILE A 172 2.45 4.91 -3.19
C ILE A 172 3.07 6.24 -3.63
N TYR A 173 2.30 7.32 -3.64
CA TYR A 173 2.75 8.65 -4.08
C TYR A 173 3.39 9.49 -2.98
N TYR A 174 3.59 8.93 -1.78
CA TYR A 174 4.38 9.59 -0.75
C TYR A 174 5.88 9.41 -1.00
N ASN A 175 6.62 10.53 -0.88
CA ASN A 175 8.08 10.61 -1.01
C ASN A 175 8.73 11.23 0.22
N VAL A 176 10.03 11.05 0.33
CA VAL A 176 10.86 11.85 1.25
C VAL A 176 10.96 13.27 0.69
N PRO A 177 10.62 14.31 1.46
CA PRO A 177 10.50 15.68 0.96
C PRO A 177 11.72 16.16 0.17
N GLY A 178 11.46 16.79 -0.97
CA GLY A 178 12.50 17.32 -1.84
C GLY A 178 13.31 16.26 -2.60
N THR A 179 12.85 15.00 -2.62
CA THR A 179 13.51 13.90 -3.34
C THR A 179 12.50 13.08 -4.14
N LYS A 180 12.98 12.34 -5.14
CA LYS A 180 12.19 11.34 -5.86
C LYS A 180 12.10 9.99 -5.15
N THR A 181 12.65 9.87 -3.93
CA THR A 181 12.67 8.60 -3.19
C THR A 181 11.30 8.30 -2.61
N PRO A 182 10.62 7.22 -3.02
CA PRO A 182 9.37 6.81 -2.42
C PRO A 182 9.57 6.47 -0.95
N VAL A 183 8.60 6.83 -0.11
CA VAL A 183 8.61 6.36 1.28
C VAL A 183 8.14 4.92 1.31
N THR A 184 9.05 4.02 1.69
CA THR A 184 8.75 2.59 1.80
C THR A 184 8.00 2.25 3.10
N ILE A 185 8.39 2.88 4.20
CA ILE A 185 7.71 2.77 5.51
C ILE A 185 7.56 4.17 6.09
N SER A 186 6.33 4.56 6.44
CA SER A 186 6.09 5.69 7.33
C SER A 186 5.76 5.20 8.73
N LEU A 187 6.22 5.96 9.73
CA LEU A 187 6.02 5.67 11.16
C LEU A 187 5.40 6.87 11.84
N LEU A 188 4.55 6.64 12.85
CA LEU A 188 3.98 7.73 13.64
C LEU A 188 3.71 7.29 15.09
N ALA A 189 4.07 8.16 16.04
CA ALA A 189 3.51 8.18 17.39
C ALA A 189 2.32 9.16 17.38
N PRO A 190 1.05 8.68 17.28
CA PRO A 190 -0.11 9.54 17.10
C PRO A 190 -0.27 10.55 18.23
N ALA A 191 -0.88 11.70 17.92
CA ALA A 191 -1.21 12.70 18.92
C ALA A 191 -2.45 12.25 19.73
N TYR A 192 -2.47 12.56 21.03
CA TYR A 192 -3.63 12.29 21.89
C TYR A 192 -4.49 13.53 22.15
N ASN A 193 -4.03 14.70 21.71
CA ASN A 193 -4.70 15.99 21.83
C ASN A 193 -4.33 16.92 20.66
N TRP A 194 -5.07 18.02 20.53
CA TRP A 194 -4.88 19.01 19.46
C TRP A 194 -3.56 19.78 19.54
N GLU A 195 -3.04 19.94 20.75
CA GLU A 195 -1.77 20.60 21.04
C GLU A 195 -0.57 19.75 20.61
N ARG A 196 -0.81 18.45 20.34
CA ARG A 196 0.21 17.46 19.99
C ARG A 196 1.30 17.32 21.07
N ASP A 197 0.87 17.43 22.35
CA ASP A 197 1.75 17.30 23.50
C ASP A 197 2.47 15.95 23.53
N ILE A 198 3.60 15.93 24.21
CA ILE A 198 4.39 14.71 24.43
C ILE A 198 4.33 14.37 25.92
N ASN A 199 3.46 13.42 26.28
CA ASN A 199 3.45 12.78 27.58
C ASN A 199 4.33 11.52 27.57
N GLU A 200 4.44 10.81 28.68
CA GLU A 200 5.21 9.58 28.80
C GLU A 200 4.76 8.51 27.79
N VAL A 201 3.45 8.33 27.63
CA VAL A 201 2.86 7.32 26.73
C VAL A 201 3.28 7.58 25.27
N ARG A 202 3.13 8.82 24.79
CA ARG A 202 3.55 9.20 23.44
C ARG A 202 5.08 9.17 23.30
N GLY A 203 5.79 9.61 24.33
CA GLY A 203 7.26 9.59 24.36
C GLY A 203 7.84 8.17 24.25
N ASN A 204 7.20 7.17 24.88
CA ASN A 204 7.60 5.77 24.74
C ASN A 204 7.42 5.26 23.30
N ALA A 205 6.29 5.56 22.66
CA ALA A 205 6.08 5.25 21.25
C ALA A 205 7.15 5.90 20.34
N MET A 206 7.46 7.18 20.58
CA MET A 206 8.50 7.90 19.84
C MET A 206 9.90 7.24 19.97
N LYS A 207 10.25 6.78 21.18
CA LYS A 207 11.53 6.08 21.42
C LYS A 207 11.58 4.72 20.70
N ILE A 208 10.50 3.94 20.75
CA ILE A 208 10.41 2.67 20.00
C ILE A 208 10.59 2.93 18.51
N ILE A 209 9.90 3.93 17.95
CA ILE A 209 10.01 4.32 16.55
C ILE A 209 11.43 4.76 16.19
N ALA A 210 12.13 5.46 17.07
CA ALA A 210 13.54 5.83 16.83
C ALA A 210 14.42 4.58 16.65
N GLY A 211 14.21 3.54 17.46
CA GLY A 211 14.92 2.26 17.30
C GLY A 211 14.49 1.49 16.04
N MET A 212 13.20 1.51 15.69
CA MET A 212 12.70 0.96 14.43
C MET A 212 13.32 1.68 13.22
N HIS A 213 13.37 3.01 13.25
CA HIS A 213 13.96 3.82 12.20
C HIS A 213 15.45 3.51 12.03
N GLN A 214 16.20 3.40 13.12
CA GLN A 214 17.63 3.04 13.05
C GLN A 214 17.84 1.72 12.33
N LEU A 215 17.06 0.68 12.66
CA LEU A 215 17.15 -0.64 11.99
C LEU A 215 16.77 -0.55 10.51
N LEU A 216 15.72 0.21 10.17
CA LEU A 216 15.27 0.35 8.78
C LEU A 216 16.30 1.02 7.89
N GLN A 217 17.20 1.87 8.42
CA GLN A 217 18.28 2.46 7.62
C GLN A 217 19.27 1.42 7.08
N ASP A 218 19.39 0.23 7.71
CA ASP A 218 20.20 -0.88 7.19
C ASP A 218 19.56 -1.59 5.98
N TYR A 219 18.24 -1.41 5.77
CA TYR A 219 17.46 -2.06 4.71
C TYR A 219 17.05 -1.10 3.59
N ILE A 220 16.57 0.07 3.97
CA ILE A 220 15.98 1.08 3.09
C ILE A 220 16.50 2.47 3.46
N PRO A 221 17.82 2.72 3.32
CA PRO A 221 18.41 3.99 3.72
C PRO A 221 17.75 5.17 3.01
N GLY A 222 17.30 6.15 3.80
CA GLY A 222 16.67 7.35 3.28
C GLY A 222 15.24 7.17 2.72
N ALA A 223 14.60 5.99 2.88
CA ALA A 223 13.24 5.73 2.41
C ALA A 223 12.22 5.54 3.56
N VAL A 224 12.53 6.10 4.73
CA VAL A 224 11.65 6.11 5.91
C VAL A 224 11.28 7.54 6.26
N ALA A 225 9.99 7.77 6.54
CA ALA A 225 9.48 9.07 6.96
C ALA A 225 8.52 8.96 8.15
N LYS A 226 8.10 10.09 8.69
CA LYS A 226 6.92 10.16 9.57
C LYS A 226 5.68 10.43 8.74
N TYR A 227 4.56 9.86 9.18
CA TYR A 227 3.24 10.28 8.72
C TYR A 227 2.81 11.56 9.45
N ASP A 228 1.80 12.26 8.94
CA ASP A 228 1.25 13.46 9.56
C ASP A 228 0.72 13.16 10.98
N ASP A 229 1.05 14.03 11.95
CA ASP A 229 0.65 13.90 13.36
C ASP A 229 -0.52 14.82 13.76
N GLU A 230 -1.31 15.29 12.79
CA GLU A 230 -2.55 16.01 13.08
C GLU A 230 -3.51 15.13 13.91
N HIS A 231 -3.98 15.69 15.04
CA HIS A 231 -4.85 14.93 15.95
C HIS A 231 -6.21 14.62 15.31
N SER A 232 -6.55 13.33 15.28
CA SER A 232 -7.83 12.85 14.77
C SER A 232 -8.59 12.05 15.84
N PRO A 233 -9.51 12.67 16.60
CA PRO A 233 -10.22 12.00 17.71
C PRO A 233 -11.13 10.86 17.26
N ARG A 234 -11.37 10.71 15.95
CA ARG A 234 -12.12 9.59 15.36
C ARG A 234 -11.22 8.44 14.92
N ALA A 235 -9.89 8.62 14.92
CA ALA A 235 -8.94 7.58 14.55
C ALA A 235 -8.62 6.69 15.75
N PHE A 236 -8.46 5.39 15.50
CA PHE A 236 -8.12 4.44 16.55
C PHE A 236 -6.69 4.62 17.08
N GLY A 237 -5.73 4.96 16.23
CA GLY A 237 -4.35 5.22 16.67
C GLY A 237 -4.29 6.31 17.74
N ASP A 238 -4.92 7.48 17.49
CA ASP A 238 -5.02 8.60 18.42
C ASP A 238 -5.80 8.24 19.68
N SER A 239 -6.86 7.45 19.51
CA SER A 239 -7.71 7.01 20.62
C SER A 239 -6.96 6.04 21.54
N PHE A 240 -6.24 5.06 21.01
CA PHE A 240 -5.39 4.16 21.80
C PHE A 240 -4.31 4.93 22.56
N GLN A 241 -3.67 5.90 21.89
CA GLN A 241 -2.71 6.79 22.53
C GLN A 241 -3.33 7.54 23.69
N LYS A 242 -4.55 8.08 23.52
CA LYS A 242 -5.32 8.77 24.55
C LYS A 242 -5.76 7.84 25.69
N TRP A 243 -6.04 6.57 25.39
CA TRP A 243 -6.44 5.56 26.39
C TRP A 243 -5.24 5.00 27.17
N GLY A 244 -4.02 5.46 26.91
CA GLY A 244 -2.83 5.11 27.67
C GLY A 244 -1.95 4.04 27.02
N ALA A 245 -2.21 3.63 25.80
CA ALA A 245 -1.35 2.71 25.05
C ALA A 245 -0.33 3.49 24.22
N SER A 246 0.96 3.28 24.45
CA SER A 246 2.04 3.79 23.58
C SER A 246 1.88 3.24 22.17
N THR A 247 1.23 4.01 21.29
CA THR A 247 0.79 3.53 19.98
C THR A 247 1.77 3.87 18.89
N ILE A 248 2.10 2.88 18.09
CA ILE A 248 2.96 2.96 16.88
C ILE A 248 2.06 2.73 15.67
N LEU A 249 1.98 3.71 14.78
CA LEU A 249 1.44 3.55 13.44
C LEU A 249 2.56 3.10 12.50
N ILE A 250 2.28 2.10 11.68
CA ILE A 250 3.13 1.69 10.56
C ILE A 250 2.30 1.80 9.29
N GLU A 251 2.81 2.57 8.32
CA GLU A 251 2.21 2.73 7.00
C GLU A 251 3.15 2.13 5.94
N SER A 252 2.70 1.09 5.28
CA SER A 252 3.43 0.40 4.22
C SER A 252 3.24 1.12 2.89
N GLY A 253 4.29 1.72 2.34
CA GLY A 253 4.25 2.55 1.14
C GLY A 253 4.63 1.80 -0.13
N ALA A 254 5.66 2.30 -0.85
CA ALA A 254 6.13 1.77 -2.12
C ALA A 254 7.58 1.30 -2.06
N PHE A 255 7.89 0.25 -2.83
CA PHE A 255 9.24 -0.23 -3.06
C PHE A 255 9.38 -0.61 -4.55
N ALA A 256 10.45 -0.18 -5.19
CA ALA A 256 10.67 -0.42 -6.61
C ALA A 256 10.64 -1.91 -6.96
N GLY A 257 9.83 -2.30 -7.94
CA GLY A 257 9.72 -3.69 -8.39
C GLY A 257 8.92 -4.62 -7.47
N ASP A 258 8.20 -4.07 -6.46
CA ASP A 258 7.44 -4.85 -5.47
C ASP A 258 5.92 -4.55 -5.50
N PRO A 259 5.22 -4.79 -6.62
CA PRO A 259 3.79 -4.51 -6.73
C PRO A 259 2.92 -5.33 -5.77
N GLU A 260 3.36 -6.52 -5.38
CA GLU A 260 2.70 -7.40 -4.42
C GLU A 260 3.16 -7.17 -2.97
N LYS A 261 3.95 -6.09 -2.73
CA LYS A 261 4.45 -5.66 -1.41
C LYS A 261 5.17 -6.75 -0.60
N GLN A 262 5.80 -7.71 -1.25
CA GLN A 262 6.48 -8.82 -0.57
C GLN A 262 7.77 -8.39 0.14
N GLN A 263 8.50 -7.42 -0.43
CA GLN A 263 9.65 -6.82 0.24
C GLN A 263 9.21 -5.95 1.42
N ILE A 264 8.12 -5.19 1.26
CA ILE A 264 7.57 -4.35 2.34
C ILE A 264 6.99 -5.23 3.46
N ARG A 265 6.37 -6.37 3.13
CA ARG A 265 5.96 -7.41 4.09
C ARG A 265 7.12 -7.88 4.95
N LYS A 266 8.27 -8.19 4.33
CA LYS A 266 9.50 -8.56 5.05
C LYS A 266 9.93 -7.46 6.02
N LEU A 267 9.90 -6.20 5.59
CA LEU A 267 10.25 -5.06 6.44
C LEU A 267 9.28 -4.90 7.61
N ASN A 268 7.97 -5.13 7.41
CA ASN A 268 6.98 -5.15 8.50
C ASN A 268 7.29 -6.24 9.52
N PHE A 269 7.56 -7.48 9.07
CA PHE A 269 7.98 -8.56 9.97
C PHE A 269 9.19 -8.16 10.81
N ILE A 270 10.23 -7.65 10.18
CA ILE A 270 11.48 -7.25 10.82
C ILE A 270 11.25 -6.14 11.85
N VAL A 271 10.54 -5.09 11.47
CA VAL A 271 10.40 -3.92 12.32
C VAL A 271 9.44 -4.17 13.48
N ILE A 272 8.39 -4.99 13.28
CA ILE A 272 7.48 -5.41 14.36
C ILE A 272 8.23 -6.31 15.35
N LEU A 273 8.97 -7.30 14.87
CA LEU A 273 9.77 -8.17 15.73
C LEU A 273 10.80 -7.37 16.55
N ASN A 274 11.51 -6.43 15.91
CA ASN A 274 12.42 -5.54 16.60
C ASN A 274 11.73 -4.69 17.69
N ALA A 275 10.58 -4.12 17.38
CA ALA A 275 9.81 -3.34 18.36
C ALA A 275 9.34 -4.19 19.54
N LEU A 276 8.88 -5.43 19.31
CA LEU A 276 8.52 -6.37 20.39
C LEU A 276 9.74 -6.72 21.25
N MET A 277 10.91 -6.89 20.67
CA MET A 277 12.16 -7.10 21.41
C MET A 277 12.49 -5.87 22.28
N GLN A 278 12.40 -4.65 21.72
CA GLN A 278 12.64 -3.43 22.46
C GLN A 278 11.69 -3.29 23.66
N ILE A 279 10.41 -3.61 23.47
CA ILE A 279 9.40 -3.57 24.52
C ILE A 279 9.69 -4.64 25.60
N ALA A 280 10.01 -5.87 25.21
CA ALA A 280 10.32 -6.95 26.14
C ALA A 280 11.50 -6.61 27.06
N GLN A 281 12.53 -5.98 26.51
CA GLN A 281 13.79 -5.66 27.21
C GLN A 281 13.83 -4.25 27.79
N ASP A 282 12.80 -3.41 27.64
CA ASP A 282 12.81 -1.96 27.92
C ASP A 282 13.94 -1.21 27.20
N SER A 283 14.55 -1.81 26.18
CA SER A 283 15.71 -1.22 25.50
C SER A 283 15.36 0.01 24.66
N TYR A 284 14.08 0.25 24.36
CA TYR A 284 13.63 1.49 23.72
C TYR A 284 13.98 2.74 24.56
N GLN A 285 14.18 2.61 25.86
CA GLN A 285 14.56 3.71 26.75
C GLN A 285 15.95 4.30 26.42
N GLN A 286 16.79 3.58 25.70
CA GLN A 286 18.11 4.10 25.25
C GLN A 286 17.97 5.12 24.12
N PHE A 287 16.82 5.18 23.41
CA PHE A 287 16.57 6.13 22.35
C PHE A 287 16.00 7.44 22.87
N SER A 288 16.29 8.53 22.18
CA SER A 288 15.79 9.85 22.53
C SER A 288 14.54 10.21 21.72
N ILE A 289 13.68 11.06 22.27
CA ILE A 289 12.57 11.68 21.55
C ILE A 289 13.11 12.54 20.38
N SER A 290 14.27 13.18 20.57
CA SER A 290 14.92 13.97 19.52
C SER A 290 15.27 13.13 18.28
N ALA A 291 15.68 11.87 18.44
CA ALA A 291 15.95 10.98 17.31
C ALA A 291 14.68 10.71 16.49
N TYR A 292 13.52 10.54 17.13
CA TYR A 292 12.23 10.47 16.44
C TYR A 292 11.89 11.78 15.72
N GLN A 293 12.10 12.91 16.36
CA GLN A 293 11.76 14.23 15.80
C GLN A 293 12.57 14.54 14.53
N GLN A 294 13.79 14.01 14.40
CA GLN A 294 14.65 14.18 13.23
C GLN A 294 14.19 13.38 12.00
N ILE A 295 13.33 12.38 12.14
CA ILE A 295 12.76 11.68 11.00
C ILE A 295 11.91 12.69 10.21
N PRO A 296 12.11 12.86 8.89
CA PRO A 296 11.30 13.79 8.10
C PRO A 296 9.83 13.36 8.03
N PHE A 297 8.90 14.29 7.91
CA PHE A 297 7.53 13.98 7.51
C PHE A 297 7.52 13.56 6.03
N ASN A 298 6.57 12.73 5.62
CA ASN A 298 6.38 12.41 4.22
C ASN A 298 5.77 13.61 3.45
N ALA A 299 5.94 13.61 2.13
CA ALA A 299 5.29 14.56 1.22
C ALA A 299 4.57 13.78 0.11
N SER A 300 3.50 14.32 -0.44
CA SER A 300 2.75 13.70 -1.53
C SER A 300 3.10 14.37 -2.86
N GLN A 301 4.33 14.13 -3.35
CA GLN A 301 4.87 14.78 -4.54
C GLN A 301 5.20 13.79 -5.68
N LEU A 302 4.87 12.50 -5.52
CA LEU A 302 5.10 11.48 -6.55
C LEU A 302 3.90 11.31 -7.48
N HIS A 303 4.22 10.97 -8.72
CA HIS A 303 3.27 10.55 -9.76
C HIS A 303 3.82 9.31 -10.47
N ASP A 304 2.95 8.58 -11.18
CA ASP A 304 3.42 7.46 -12.00
C ASP A 304 4.32 7.96 -13.13
N VAL A 305 3.88 9.01 -13.82
CA VAL A 305 4.62 9.60 -14.94
C VAL A 305 4.59 11.12 -14.83
N ILE A 306 5.74 11.76 -15.04
CA ILE A 306 5.82 13.18 -15.35
C ILE A 306 6.47 13.35 -16.71
N LEU A 307 5.76 13.99 -17.62
CA LEU A 307 6.23 14.38 -18.93
C LEU A 307 6.60 15.85 -18.87
N ARG A 308 7.90 16.17 -18.99
CA ARG A 308 8.40 17.51 -18.83
C ARG A 308 8.37 18.30 -20.13
N ARG A 309 7.90 19.53 -20.06
CA ARG A 309 8.03 20.56 -21.10
C ARG A 309 7.39 20.17 -22.45
N VAL A 310 6.28 19.44 -22.43
CA VAL A 310 5.54 19.04 -23.63
C VAL A 310 4.91 20.26 -24.30
N SER A 311 5.10 20.40 -25.61
CA SER A 311 4.43 21.43 -26.41
C SER A 311 2.99 21.01 -26.72
N THR A 312 2.02 21.90 -26.50
CA THR A 312 0.61 21.68 -26.81
C THR A 312 -0.08 22.99 -27.18
N VAL A 313 -1.35 22.94 -27.58
CA VAL A 313 -2.18 24.10 -27.86
C VAL A 313 -3.44 24.02 -27.03
N SER A 314 -3.73 25.06 -26.24
CA SER A 314 -4.95 25.18 -25.48
C SER A 314 -5.68 26.46 -25.86
N LYS A 315 -6.96 26.33 -26.21
CA LYS A 315 -7.80 27.47 -26.66
C LYS A 315 -7.13 28.32 -27.77
N GLY A 316 -6.41 27.66 -28.66
CA GLY A 316 -5.71 28.31 -29.77
C GLY A 316 -4.37 28.96 -29.43
N LEU A 317 -3.92 28.87 -28.17
CA LEU A 317 -2.65 29.44 -27.72
C LEU A 317 -1.61 28.32 -27.51
N PRO A 318 -0.37 28.46 -28.07
CA PRO A 318 0.69 27.51 -27.83
C PRO A 318 1.16 27.57 -26.37
N LEU A 319 1.35 26.39 -25.79
CA LEU A 319 1.84 26.20 -24.41
C LEU A 319 2.98 25.20 -24.40
N LYS A 320 3.85 25.35 -23.42
CA LYS A 320 4.82 24.31 -23.04
C LYS A 320 4.64 24.01 -21.55
N VAL A 321 4.23 22.80 -21.20
CA VAL A 321 3.79 22.42 -19.85
C VAL A 321 4.35 21.09 -19.44
N ASP A 322 4.44 20.86 -18.12
CA ASP A 322 4.61 19.54 -17.56
C ASP A 322 3.23 18.89 -17.40
N ILE A 323 3.18 17.56 -17.54
CA ILE A 323 1.96 16.76 -17.41
C ILE A 323 2.24 15.64 -16.40
N ALA A 324 1.49 15.63 -15.29
CA ALA A 324 1.54 14.56 -14.31
C ALA A 324 0.40 13.56 -14.53
N ILE A 325 0.71 12.28 -14.41
CA ILE A 325 -0.21 11.17 -14.60
C ILE A 325 -0.19 10.28 -13.37
N ARG A 326 -1.36 9.88 -12.89
CA ARG A 326 -1.56 8.84 -11.87
C ARG A 326 -2.37 7.68 -12.42
N ARG A 327 -2.21 6.52 -11.79
CA ARG A 327 -2.90 5.28 -12.14
C ARG A 327 -3.58 4.70 -10.92
N ASP A 328 -4.87 4.41 -11.05
CA ASP A 328 -5.66 3.74 -10.03
C ASP A 328 -5.90 2.27 -10.40
N GLU A 329 -5.91 1.40 -9.41
CA GLU A 329 -6.34 0.02 -9.55
C GLU A 329 -7.84 -0.09 -9.29
N ILE A 330 -8.57 -0.54 -10.29
CA ILE A 330 -10.02 -0.73 -10.20
C ILE A 330 -10.32 -2.21 -10.06
N THR A 331 -10.82 -2.61 -8.90
CA THR A 331 -11.19 -4.00 -8.63
C THR A 331 -12.31 -4.46 -9.56
N VAL A 332 -12.12 -5.62 -10.16
CA VAL A 332 -13.11 -6.32 -10.97
C VAL A 332 -13.04 -7.81 -10.63
N ASN A 333 -14.15 -8.38 -10.14
CA ASN A 333 -14.18 -9.74 -9.61
C ASN A 333 -13.07 -9.95 -8.55
N ASP A 334 -12.19 -10.94 -8.77
CA ASP A 334 -11.08 -11.27 -7.87
C ASP A 334 -9.72 -10.69 -8.33
N ASP A 335 -9.72 -9.84 -9.35
CA ASP A 335 -8.54 -9.17 -9.91
C ASP A 335 -8.79 -7.66 -10.05
N TYR A 336 -7.98 -6.97 -10.84
CA TYR A 336 -8.11 -5.55 -11.09
C TYR A 336 -7.62 -5.19 -12.49
N TYR A 337 -8.07 -4.06 -12.99
CA TYR A 337 -7.44 -3.35 -14.10
C TYR A 337 -6.94 -1.99 -13.65
N VAL A 338 -6.05 -1.40 -14.42
CA VAL A 338 -5.51 -0.07 -14.16
C VAL A 338 -6.30 0.97 -14.95
N LYS A 339 -6.51 2.14 -14.35
CA LYS A 339 -7.06 3.32 -14.99
C LYS A 339 -6.15 4.51 -14.78
N GLY A 340 -5.49 4.96 -15.85
CA GLY A 340 -4.60 6.11 -15.82
C GLY A 340 -5.31 7.40 -16.19
N TYR A 341 -5.00 8.50 -15.49
CA TYR A 341 -5.58 9.81 -15.74
C TYR A 341 -4.55 10.93 -15.56
N VAL A 342 -4.85 12.08 -16.17
CA VAL A 342 -4.06 13.30 -16.01
C VAL A 342 -4.39 13.90 -14.66
N GLU A 343 -3.42 13.91 -13.77
CA GLU A 343 -3.58 14.43 -12.40
C GLU A 343 -3.35 15.93 -12.34
N ASP A 344 -2.29 16.43 -13.02
CA ASP A 344 -1.96 17.84 -13.02
C ASP A 344 -1.28 18.27 -14.32
N ILE A 345 -1.38 19.56 -14.66
CA ILE A 345 -0.81 20.18 -15.86
C ILE A 345 -0.30 21.57 -15.46
N GLY A 346 0.98 21.85 -15.68
CA GLY A 346 1.52 23.18 -15.42
C GLY A 346 3.00 23.20 -15.14
N ASP A 347 3.42 23.96 -14.12
CA ASP A 347 4.78 23.95 -13.57
C ASP A 347 4.83 22.91 -12.44
N LEU A 348 5.47 21.78 -12.70
CA LEU A 348 5.57 20.67 -11.76
C LEU A 348 7.03 20.47 -11.29
N HIS A 349 7.80 21.55 -11.20
CA HIS A 349 9.22 21.53 -10.84
C HIS A 349 9.49 20.78 -9.51
N ASP A 350 8.62 20.93 -8.51
CA ASP A 350 8.75 20.32 -7.18
C ASP A 350 8.07 18.95 -7.06
N PHE A 351 7.61 18.39 -8.16
CA PHE A 351 7.01 17.07 -8.23
C PHE A 351 7.91 16.08 -8.98
N TYR A 352 7.75 14.80 -8.73
CA TYR A 352 8.60 13.73 -9.25
C TYR A 352 7.75 12.61 -9.87
N GLY A 353 8.25 12.02 -10.96
CA GLY A 353 7.66 10.82 -11.56
C GLY A 353 8.46 9.57 -11.21
N TYR A 354 7.77 8.44 -11.06
CA TYR A 354 8.44 7.14 -11.17
C TYR A 354 9.11 7.04 -12.56
N ASP A 355 8.36 7.43 -13.60
CA ASP A 355 8.89 7.77 -14.92
C ASP A 355 8.89 9.30 -15.08
N ASP A 356 10.05 9.92 -15.21
CA ASP A 356 10.21 11.38 -15.33
C ASP A 356 11.05 11.68 -16.58
N VAL A 357 10.40 12.17 -17.64
CA VAL A 357 10.99 12.25 -18.97
C VAL A 357 10.90 13.66 -19.52
N ASP A 358 12.06 14.19 -19.97
CA ASP A 358 12.13 15.46 -20.69
C ASP A 358 11.69 15.30 -22.14
N LEU A 359 10.63 16.00 -22.51
CA LEU A 359 9.99 15.97 -23.81
C LEU A 359 9.91 17.38 -24.44
N SER A 360 10.89 18.22 -24.17
CA SER A 360 10.94 19.61 -24.63
C SER A 360 10.87 19.80 -26.15
N ASP A 361 11.24 18.76 -26.92
CA ASP A 361 11.19 18.75 -28.39
C ASP A 361 9.96 18.01 -28.93
N PHE A 362 9.04 17.60 -28.06
CA PHE A 362 7.87 16.82 -28.46
C PHE A 362 6.59 17.65 -28.39
N GLU A 363 5.66 17.32 -29.27
CA GLU A 363 4.32 17.87 -29.34
C GLU A 363 3.29 16.82 -28.92
N TRP A 364 2.33 17.25 -28.14
CA TRP A 364 1.15 16.45 -27.80
C TRP A 364 0.27 16.22 -29.02
N VAL A 365 -0.22 14.99 -29.20
CA VAL A 365 -1.13 14.59 -30.28
C VAL A 365 -2.32 13.84 -29.72
N GLU A 366 -3.51 14.18 -30.16
CA GLU A 366 -4.75 13.50 -29.78
C GLU A 366 -4.74 12.03 -30.26
N ALA A 367 -5.35 11.16 -29.44
CA ALA A 367 -5.49 9.75 -29.76
C ALA A 367 -6.80 9.48 -30.53
N HIS A 368 -6.79 8.42 -31.36
CA HIS A 368 -7.94 8.00 -32.14
C HIS A 368 -8.29 6.53 -31.92
N VAL A 369 -9.48 6.14 -32.34
CA VAL A 369 -9.95 4.76 -32.41
C VAL A 369 -9.77 4.24 -33.83
N TYR A 370 -9.18 3.05 -33.97
CA TYR A 370 -9.17 2.33 -35.26
C TYR A 370 -10.52 1.65 -35.45
N GLU A 371 -11.28 2.13 -36.43
CA GLU A 371 -12.68 1.78 -36.58
C GLU A 371 -12.93 0.45 -37.31
N SER A 372 -11.97 -0.01 -38.17
CA SER A 372 -12.09 -1.31 -38.84
C SER A 372 -11.90 -2.44 -37.81
N PRO A 373 -12.90 -3.29 -37.55
CA PRO A 373 -12.79 -4.26 -36.45
C PRO A 373 -11.83 -5.40 -36.81
N PHE A 374 -11.15 -5.88 -35.78
CA PHE A 374 -10.49 -7.18 -35.79
C PHE A 374 -11.52 -8.25 -35.37
N GLU A 375 -11.38 -9.48 -35.86
CA GLU A 375 -12.31 -10.54 -35.49
C GLU A 375 -12.03 -11.06 -34.07
N HIS A 376 -10.75 -11.28 -33.74
CA HIS A 376 -10.31 -11.86 -32.46
C HIS A 376 -9.20 -11.04 -31.81
N LEU A 377 -9.07 -11.15 -30.47
CA LEU A 377 -7.95 -10.57 -29.72
C LEU A 377 -6.58 -11.13 -30.15
N SER A 378 -6.54 -12.38 -30.62
CA SER A 378 -5.32 -13.02 -31.13
C SER A 378 -4.75 -12.37 -32.41
N ASP A 379 -5.55 -11.59 -33.10
CA ASP A 379 -5.12 -10.87 -34.32
C ASP A 379 -4.22 -9.66 -33.97
N LEU A 380 -4.24 -9.25 -32.71
CA LEU A 380 -3.47 -8.13 -32.17
C LEU A 380 -2.11 -8.59 -31.64
N ASN A 381 -1.20 -8.89 -32.55
CA ASN A 381 0.19 -9.18 -32.15
C ASN A 381 0.99 -7.87 -31.91
N PRO A 382 2.18 -7.93 -31.26
CA PRO A 382 2.97 -6.74 -30.95
C PRO A 382 3.33 -5.86 -32.15
N SER A 383 3.56 -6.44 -33.35
CA SER A 383 3.88 -5.68 -34.55
C SER A 383 2.67 -4.91 -35.08
N THR A 384 1.49 -5.54 -35.09
CA THR A 384 0.21 -4.89 -35.44
C THR A 384 -0.09 -3.72 -34.50
N ILE A 385 0.02 -3.97 -33.17
CA ILE A 385 -0.21 -2.92 -32.15
C ILE A 385 0.76 -1.76 -32.35
N ARG A 386 2.05 -2.01 -32.52
CA ARG A 386 3.05 -0.97 -32.77
C ARG A 386 2.73 -0.13 -34.01
N ALA A 387 2.30 -0.76 -35.10
CA ALA A 387 1.92 -0.06 -36.31
C ALA A 387 0.71 0.85 -36.11
N LEU A 388 -0.29 0.41 -35.31
CA LEU A 388 -1.46 1.21 -34.97
C LEU A 388 -1.09 2.39 -34.04
N LEU A 389 -0.29 2.16 -33.01
CA LEU A 389 0.18 3.21 -32.12
C LEU A 389 0.99 4.28 -32.86
N LYS A 390 1.87 3.90 -33.78
CA LYS A 390 2.62 4.84 -34.62
C LYS A 390 1.74 5.68 -35.57
N GLN A 391 0.50 5.25 -35.83
CA GLN A 391 -0.49 5.99 -36.60
C GLN A 391 -1.44 6.83 -35.72
N GLY A 392 -1.26 6.81 -34.36
CA GLY A 392 -2.08 7.59 -33.42
C GLY A 392 -3.37 6.88 -32.94
N TYR A 393 -3.47 5.57 -33.13
CA TYR A 393 -4.61 4.80 -32.65
C TYR A 393 -4.33 4.24 -31.26
N ALA A 394 -5.03 4.74 -30.24
CA ALA A 394 -4.95 4.25 -28.85
C ALA A 394 -5.95 3.13 -28.55
N ALA A 395 -6.93 2.91 -29.40
CA ALA A 395 -7.95 1.88 -29.26
C ALA A 395 -8.26 1.20 -30.60
N VAL A 396 -8.70 -0.06 -30.49
CA VAL A 396 -9.18 -0.85 -31.62
C VAL A 396 -10.51 -1.49 -31.29
N ARG A 397 -11.31 -1.82 -32.33
CA ARG A 397 -12.52 -2.62 -32.20
C ARG A 397 -12.22 -4.09 -32.42
N VAL A 398 -12.86 -4.95 -31.62
CA VAL A 398 -12.76 -6.42 -31.75
C VAL A 398 -14.14 -7.03 -31.64
N ASP A 399 -14.61 -7.66 -32.72
CA ASP A 399 -15.99 -8.17 -32.84
C ASP A 399 -16.32 -9.28 -31.84
N LYS A 400 -15.40 -10.23 -31.66
CA LYS A 400 -15.58 -11.35 -30.74
C LYS A 400 -14.96 -11.13 -29.36
N ALA A 401 -14.62 -9.88 -29.00
CA ALA A 401 -14.18 -9.58 -27.66
C ALA A 401 -15.35 -9.56 -26.67
N GLN A 402 -15.12 -10.14 -25.52
CA GLN A 402 -16.10 -10.16 -24.44
C GLN A 402 -15.86 -8.99 -23.48
N ILE A 403 -16.88 -8.16 -23.26
CA ILE A 403 -16.83 -7.02 -22.32
C ILE A 403 -16.41 -7.48 -20.93
N ASN A 404 -15.68 -6.64 -20.21
CA ASN A 404 -15.10 -6.91 -18.88
C ASN A 404 -14.04 -8.02 -18.84
N THR A 405 -13.56 -8.52 -19.97
CA THR A 405 -12.40 -9.42 -20.00
C THR A 405 -11.12 -8.64 -19.76
N LEU A 406 -10.29 -9.12 -18.84
CA LEU A 406 -8.96 -8.54 -18.58
C LEU A 406 -7.98 -8.94 -19.67
N HIS A 407 -7.09 -8.01 -20.04
CA HIS A 407 -6.00 -8.24 -20.97
C HIS A 407 -4.76 -7.41 -20.63
N ASN A 408 -3.62 -7.77 -21.20
CA ASN A 408 -2.33 -7.11 -20.92
C ASN A 408 -1.76 -6.34 -22.12
N LEU A 409 -2.53 -6.16 -23.18
CA LEU A 409 -2.08 -5.51 -24.40
C LEU A 409 -1.94 -3.99 -24.21
N PRO A 410 -0.94 -3.33 -24.77
CA PRO A 410 -0.71 -1.89 -24.67
C PRO A 410 -1.59 -1.06 -25.63
N ILE A 411 -2.85 -1.42 -25.75
CA ILE A 411 -3.87 -0.73 -26.55
C ILE A 411 -5.24 -1.02 -25.96
N HIS A 412 -6.17 -0.07 -26.01
CA HIS A 412 -7.54 -0.30 -25.55
C HIS A 412 -8.32 -1.20 -26.53
N ILE A 413 -9.09 -2.10 -25.96
CA ILE A 413 -9.99 -2.98 -26.71
C ILE A 413 -11.43 -2.54 -26.47
N LEU A 414 -12.14 -2.24 -27.57
CA LEU A 414 -13.54 -1.85 -27.57
C LEU A 414 -14.39 -2.93 -28.26
N THR A 415 -15.56 -3.21 -27.69
CA THR A 415 -16.55 -4.01 -28.40
C THR A 415 -17.21 -3.17 -29.51
N THR A 416 -17.69 -3.84 -30.57
CA THR A 416 -18.36 -3.15 -31.68
C THR A 416 -19.58 -2.36 -31.18
N GLY A 417 -19.73 -1.13 -31.69
CA GLY A 417 -20.83 -0.22 -31.32
C GLY A 417 -20.59 0.65 -30.08
N LYS A 418 -19.52 0.44 -29.32
CA LYS A 418 -19.14 1.35 -28.22
C LYS A 418 -18.57 2.66 -28.75
N LEU A 419 -19.08 3.77 -28.25
CA LEU A 419 -18.49 5.08 -28.49
C LEU A 419 -17.34 5.33 -27.50
N GLN A 420 -16.20 5.70 -28.00
CA GLN A 420 -15.05 6.15 -27.23
C GLN A 420 -14.46 7.36 -27.93
N THR A 421 -14.30 8.44 -27.18
CA THR A 421 -13.56 9.63 -27.63
C THR A 421 -12.39 9.83 -26.68
N PHE A 422 -11.24 10.16 -27.22
CA PHE A 422 -10.08 10.60 -26.46
C PHE A 422 -10.09 12.13 -26.55
N ASN A 423 -10.50 12.75 -25.45
CA ASN A 423 -10.70 14.21 -25.41
C ASN A 423 -9.36 14.96 -25.31
N SER A 424 -9.43 16.28 -25.41
CA SER A 424 -8.31 17.20 -25.21
C SER A 424 -7.58 16.94 -23.88
N LEU A 425 -6.31 17.32 -23.81
CA LEU A 425 -5.52 17.31 -22.57
C LEU A 425 -6.20 18.15 -21.50
N SER A 426 -6.71 17.52 -20.44
CA SER A 426 -7.36 18.17 -19.30
C SER A 426 -7.34 17.32 -18.05
N LEU A 427 -7.47 18.00 -16.88
CA LEU A 427 -7.43 17.36 -15.56
C LEU A 427 -8.53 16.32 -15.40
N GLY A 428 -8.18 15.17 -14.80
CA GLY A 428 -9.09 14.05 -14.51
C GLY A 428 -9.49 13.21 -15.72
N GLN A 429 -9.07 13.60 -16.94
CA GLN A 429 -9.33 12.81 -18.15
C GLN A 429 -8.41 11.59 -18.23
N GLU A 430 -8.89 10.51 -18.85
CA GLU A 430 -8.06 9.34 -19.10
C GLU A 430 -6.81 9.71 -19.89
N ALA A 431 -5.65 9.31 -19.41
CA ALA A 431 -4.37 9.62 -20.04
C ALA A 431 -4.11 8.70 -21.24
N ASN A 432 -4.65 9.09 -22.40
CA ASN A 432 -4.52 8.42 -23.67
C ASN A 432 -4.21 9.45 -24.77
N PHE A 433 -2.95 9.54 -25.20
CA PHE A 433 -2.47 10.48 -26.20
C PHE A 433 -1.11 10.07 -26.72
N PHE A 434 -0.59 10.81 -27.70
CA PHE A 434 0.69 10.53 -28.30
C PHE A 434 1.62 11.74 -28.22
N LEU A 435 2.91 11.47 -28.37
CA LEU A 435 3.96 12.47 -28.41
C LEU A 435 4.77 12.29 -29.69
N LYS A 436 4.77 13.33 -30.53
CA LYS A 436 5.49 13.33 -31.80
C LYS A 436 6.69 14.27 -31.78
N LYS A 437 7.73 13.90 -32.48
CA LYS A 437 8.90 14.71 -32.78
C LYS A 437 9.23 14.57 -34.30
N ASN A 438 9.52 15.66 -34.97
CA ASN A 438 9.80 15.65 -36.42
C ASN A 438 8.70 14.97 -37.27
N ASN A 439 7.45 15.21 -36.92
CA ASN A 439 6.27 14.61 -37.57
C ASN A 439 6.09 13.11 -37.37
N GLU A 440 6.88 12.45 -36.49
CA GLU A 440 6.78 11.04 -36.19
C GLU A 440 6.35 10.83 -34.75
N ILE A 441 5.37 9.96 -34.52
CA ILE A 441 4.96 9.53 -33.18
C ILE A 441 6.03 8.57 -32.62
N GLN A 442 6.67 8.95 -31.52
CA GLN A 442 7.73 8.17 -30.87
C GLN A 442 7.29 7.60 -29.54
N TYR A 443 6.39 8.29 -28.82
CA TYR A 443 5.82 7.80 -27.57
C TYR A 443 4.31 7.73 -27.67
N ALA A 444 3.75 6.71 -27.01
CA ALA A 444 2.32 6.60 -26.72
C ALA A 444 2.11 6.66 -25.22
N VAL A 445 1.11 7.41 -24.77
CA VAL A 445 0.56 7.31 -23.42
C VAL A 445 -0.74 6.54 -23.54
N ILE A 446 -0.78 5.32 -23.06
CA ILE A 446 -1.95 4.45 -23.09
C ILE A 446 -2.32 4.07 -21.65
N ASN A 447 -3.51 4.46 -21.25
CA ASN A 447 -4.00 4.19 -19.90
C ASN A 447 -3.01 4.65 -18.81
N GLY A 448 -2.36 5.79 -19.04
CA GLY A 448 -1.38 6.38 -18.13
C GLY A 448 0.01 5.71 -18.11
N TYR A 449 0.27 4.75 -18.99
CA TYR A 449 1.60 4.18 -19.19
C TYR A 449 2.32 4.91 -20.33
N LEU A 450 3.55 5.34 -20.08
CA LEU A 450 4.42 5.87 -21.12
C LEU A 450 5.10 4.72 -21.85
N ILE A 451 4.91 4.66 -23.17
CA ILE A 451 5.42 3.60 -24.04
C ILE A 451 6.34 4.22 -25.09
N ASP A 452 7.62 3.89 -25.07
CA ASP A 452 8.56 4.19 -26.16
C ASP A 452 8.32 3.21 -27.32
N LEU A 453 7.85 3.72 -28.46
CA LEU A 453 7.51 2.91 -29.61
C LEU A 453 8.74 2.39 -30.38
N ASN A 454 9.95 2.80 -30.01
CA ASN A 454 11.21 2.30 -30.53
C ASN A 454 11.80 1.15 -29.68
N GLN A 455 11.22 0.90 -28.51
CA GLN A 455 11.58 -0.21 -27.62
C GLN A 455 10.58 -1.36 -27.75
N GLU A 456 10.80 -2.44 -27.02
CA GLU A 456 9.84 -3.55 -26.91
C GLU A 456 8.56 -3.07 -26.21
N LEU A 457 7.39 -3.49 -26.76
CA LEU A 457 6.11 -3.09 -26.16
C LEU A 457 5.88 -3.82 -24.84
N PRO A 458 5.37 -3.14 -23.80
CA PRO A 458 4.99 -3.80 -22.55
C PRO A 458 3.75 -4.69 -22.79
N LEU A 459 3.85 -5.96 -22.40
CA LEU A 459 2.75 -6.94 -22.47
C LEU A 459 2.24 -7.34 -21.08
N ASN A 460 2.32 -6.43 -20.14
CA ASN A 460 1.91 -6.63 -18.74
C ASN A 460 1.00 -5.50 -18.21
N MET A 461 0.40 -4.74 -19.12
CA MET A 461 -0.55 -3.69 -18.76
C MET A 461 -1.88 -4.33 -18.34
N LYS A 462 -2.30 -4.09 -17.13
CA LYS A 462 -3.60 -4.56 -16.63
C LYS A 462 -4.72 -3.68 -17.21
N GLN A 463 -5.39 -4.13 -18.25
CA GLN A 463 -6.48 -3.41 -18.90
C GLN A 463 -7.75 -4.27 -18.99
N ILE A 464 -8.86 -3.66 -19.41
CA ILE A 464 -10.16 -4.31 -19.52
C ILE A 464 -10.80 -4.01 -20.89
N VAL A 465 -11.48 -4.99 -21.47
CA VAL A 465 -12.33 -4.82 -22.66
C VAL A 465 -13.54 -3.96 -22.31
N ARG A 466 -13.76 -2.88 -23.11
CA ARG A 466 -14.81 -1.88 -22.88
C ARG A 466 -15.96 -1.95 -23.87
#